data_10e93ce0fe63c894d41ed675df9bd627
#
_entry.id   10e93ce0fe63c894d41ed675df9bd627
#
_cell.length_a   1.000
_cell.length_b   1.000
_cell.length_c   1.000
_cell.angle_alpha   90.00
_cell.angle_beta   90.00
_cell.angle_gamma   90.00
#
_symmetry.space_group_name_H-M   'P 1'
#
loop_
_entity.id
_entity.type
_entity.pdbx_description
1 polymer ?
#
loop_
_entity_poly.entity_id
_entity_poly.type
_entity_poly.pdbx_seq_one_letter_code
_entity_poly.pdbx_strand_id
1 'polypeptide(L)'
;MEQKKEERKGLFGKLKNGYYRYKFFRRIEKDYVLVTRNIFNGKRVNIKEGGFAFLFPWTETKAVSIREKDIDYKPDVFEDVKGMDLLLDNVITVKITDPLKYEYEHTDIEGRLKNLLNSRLRAMLKKYPYEFLALKGFTLPAADSVITQNGAIYMDVKNVNGTLTGKPVYDMEPYYPVTGKYDKSQLQACFVSDLARLRAELNEFEQKYGLSLVNFECKKIMPSEEVRKQQETLKLSEENIKIAENDAKAEKIKAEATATAETIRFEKIIKLLKESGMSPEEQGRFMYAYMYSNGGNQDVAKATAAAVSGATAGMVAGQIQNSEKNKSR
;
A
#
# COMPACT_ATOMS: atom_id res chain seq x y z
N MET A 1 -14.89 61.31 -16.29
CA MET A 1 -15.44 61.95 -15.06
C MET A 1 -16.49 61.04 -14.35
N GLU A 2 -17.05 60.04 -15.01
CA GLU A 2 -18.07 59.15 -14.41
C GLU A 2 -17.50 58.09 -13.46
N GLN A 3 -16.35 57.51 -13.73
CA GLN A 3 -15.74 56.51 -12.86
C GLN A 3 -15.40 56.99 -11.43
N LYS A 4 -15.01 58.24 -11.25
CA LYS A 4 -14.79 58.83 -9.91
C LYS A 4 -16.08 59.09 -9.11
N LYS A 5 -17.24 59.12 -9.75
CA LYS A 5 -18.53 59.26 -9.07
C LYS A 5 -19.05 57.93 -8.53
N GLU A 6 -18.74 56.83 -9.19
CA GLU A 6 -19.11 55.48 -8.71
C GLU A 6 -18.34 55.06 -7.49
N GLU A 7 -17.01 55.30 -7.42
CA GLU A 7 -16.21 55.00 -6.24
C GLU A 7 -16.68 55.75 -4.99
N ARG A 8 -17.06 57.01 -5.15
CA ARG A 8 -17.62 57.79 -4.01
C ARG A 8 -18.98 57.32 -3.56
N LYS A 9 -19.85 56.81 -4.46
CA LYS A 9 -21.12 56.18 -4.09
C LYS A 9 -20.89 54.84 -3.37
N GLY A 10 -19.85 54.09 -3.73
CA GLY A 10 -19.49 52.83 -3.05
C GLY A 10 -19.06 53.02 -1.60
N LEU A 11 -18.32 54.07 -1.28
CA LEU A 11 -17.87 54.34 0.09
C LEU A 11 -19.01 54.89 0.98
N PHE A 12 -19.83 55.82 0.49
CA PHE A 12 -20.98 56.37 1.22
C PHE A 12 -22.20 55.43 1.20
N GLY A 13 -22.34 54.57 0.18
CA GLY A 13 -23.39 53.56 0.13
C GLY A 13 -23.15 52.44 1.16
N LYS A 14 -21.88 52.07 1.40
CA LYS A 14 -21.55 51.15 2.49
C LYS A 14 -21.76 51.73 3.87
N LEU A 15 -21.66 53.05 4.03
CA LEU A 15 -22.00 53.77 5.28
C LEU A 15 -23.49 53.89 5.53
N LYS A 16 -24.37 53.94 4.48
CA LYS A 16 -25.81 54.05 4.62
C LYS A 16 -26.56 52.75 4.90
N ASN A 17 -26.04 51.60 4.45
CA ASN A 17 -26.57 50.28 4.76
C ASN A 17 -25.96 49.63 5.98
N GLY A 18 -24.95 50.23 6.57
CA GLY A 18 -24.34 49.82 7.80
C GLY A 18 -24.89 50.51 9.03
N TYR A 19 -26.16 50.35 9.34
CA TYR A 19 -26.54 50.29 10.73
C TYR A 19 -25.84 49.05 11.29
N TYR A 20 -24.52 49.18 11.50
CA TYR A 20 -23.82 48.40 12.47
C TYR A 20 -24.55 48.71 13.79
N ARG A 21 -25.55 47.91 14.14
CA ARG A 21 -25.97 47.80 15.51
C ARG A 21 -24.67 47.37 16.24
N TYR A 22 -23.96 48.37 16.77
CA TYR A 22 -22.87 48.13 17.70
C TYR A 22 -23.48 47.35 18.84
N LYS A 23 -23.50 46.04 18.70
CA LYS A 23 -23.85 45.16 19.78
C LYS A 23 -22.66 45.22 20.73
N PHE A 24 -22.69 46.20 21.64
CA PHE A 24 -21.71 46.31 22.72
C PHE A 24 -21.61 45.03 23.53
N PHE A 25 -22.62 44.17 23.44
CA PHE A 25 -22.66 42.86 24.05
C PHE A 25 -22.83 41.80 22.97
N ARG A 26 -21.94 40.84 22.98
CA ARG A 26 -22.03 39.65 22.16
C ARG A 26 -22.12 38.43 23.07
N ARG A 27 -23.13 37.60 22.86
CA ARG A 27 -23.19 36.28 23.47
C ARG A 27 -22.23 35.37 22.73
N ILE A 28 -21.36 34.70 23.48
CA ILE A 28 -20.42 33.73 23.00
C ILE A 28 -20.98 32.35 23.35
N GLU A 29 -21.12 31.48 22.37
CA GLU A 29 -21.53 30.09 22.59
C GLU A 29 -20.46 29.34 23.38
N LYS A 30 -20.89 28.32 24.08
CA LYS A 30 -20.01 27.42 24.80
C LYS A 30 -19.06 26.75 23.83
N ASP A 31 -17.92 26.64 23.76
CA ASP A 31 -16.98 26.09 22.79
C ASP A 31 -16.49 27.08 21.70
N TYR A 32 -16.81 28.37 21.88
CA TYR A 32 -16.22 29.43 21.07
C TYR A 32 -15.42 30.37 21.95
N VAL A 33 -14.28 30.80 21.44
CA VAL A 33 -13.47 31.87 22.01
C VAL A 33 -13.60 33.11 21.14
N LEU A 34 -13.89 34.23 21.77
CA LEU A 34 -13.91 35.50 21.08
C LEU A 34 -12.50 36.09 21.10
N VAL A 35 -11.91 36.25 19.94
CA VAL A 35 -10.62 36.89 19.78
C VAL A 35 -10.84 38.29 19.26
N THR A 36 -10.21 39.29 19.91
CA THR A 36 -10.35 40.69 19.53
C THR A 36 -9.02 41.29 19.15
N ARG A 37 -9.07 42.20 18.18
CA ARG A 37 -7.95 43.04 17.77
C ARG A 37 -8.38 44.50 17.85
N ASN A 38 -7.59 45.29 18.57
CA ASN A 38 -7.79 46.73 18.56
C ASN A 38 -7.29 47.31 17.24
N ILE A 39 -8.16 48.05 16.53
CA ILE A 39 -7.88 48.58 15.20
C ILE A 39 -6.78 49.67 15.25
N PHE A 40 -6.68 50.43 16.37
CA PHE A 40 -5.75 51.56 16.49
C PHE A 40 -4.32 51.11 16.85
N ASN A 41 -4.19 50.20 17.81
CA ASN A 41 -2.86 49.82 18.32
C ASN A 41 -2.48 48.37 17.94
N GLY A 42 -3.35 47.67 17.23
CA GLY A 42 -3.11 46.30 16.80
C GLY A 42 -3.05 45.26 17.93
N LYS A 43 -3.26 45.67 19.19
CA LYS A 43 -3.21 44.76 20.35
C LYS A 43 -4.29 43.70 20.23
N ARG A 44 -3.89 42.46 20.37
CA ARG A 44 -4.75 41.28 20.28
C ARG A 44 -4.98 40.70 21.67
N VAL A 45 -6.21 40.29 21.96
CA VAL A 45 -6.58 39.73 23.24
C VAL A 45 -7.63 38.63 23.05
N ASN A 46 -7.45 37.52 23.75
CA ASN A 46 -8.51 36.53 23.93
C ASN A 46 -9.50 37.08 24.96
N ILE A 47 -10.74 37.21 24.61
CA ILE A 47 -11.70 37.82 25.55
C ILE A 47 -12.30 36.78 26.49
N LYS A 48 -12.82 35.66 26.01
CA LYS A 48 -13.49 34.71 26.92
C LYS A 48 -13.96 33.45 26.20
N GLU A 49 -13.94 32.35 26.91
CA GLU A 49 -14.63 31.11 26.49
C GLU A 49 -16.05 31.15 27.04
N GLY A 50 -17.02 31.30 26.15
CA GLY A 50 -18.46 31.30 26.48
C GLY A 50 -18.96 32.49 27.33
N GLY A 51 -20.24 32.77 27.30
CA GLY A 51 -20.89 33.80 28.09
C GLY A 51 -21.13 35.11 27.31
N PHE A 52 -20.99 36.25 27.95
CA PHE A 52 -21.20 37.57 27.36
C PHE A 52 -19.88 38.35 27.34
N ALA A 53 -19.56 38.97 26.21
CA ALA A 53 -18.43 39.88 26.08
C ALA A 53 -18.97 41.30 25.76
N PHE A 54 -18.35 42.29 26.42
CA PHE A 54 -18.52 43.70 26.06
C PHE A 54 -17.48 44.08 25.01
N LEU A 55 -17.95 44.66 23.91
CA LEU A 55 -17.12 44.99 22.74
C LEU A 55 -17.08 46.51 22.55
N PHE A 56 -15.87 47.02 22.40
CA PHE A 56 -15.70 48.42 22.01
C PHE A 56 -15.85 48.59 20.50
N PRO A 57 -16.38 49.76 20.06
CA PRO A 57 -16.62 49.99 18.63
C PRO A 57 -15.38 49.96 17.75
N TRP A 58 -14.20 50.13 18.32
CA TRP A 58 -12.89 50.06 17.63
C TRP A 58 -12.18 48.71 17.73
N THR A 59 -12.92 47.70 18.06
CA THR A 59 -12.36 46.34 18.10
C THR A 59 -12.92 45.48 16.97
N GLU A 60 -12.04 44.88 16.21
CA GLU A 60 -12.38 43.77 15.31
C GLU A 60 -12.50 42.49 16.13
N THR A 61 -13.57 41.74 15.92
CA THR A 61 -13.83 40.54 16.69
C THR A 61 -14.09 39.35 15.79
N LYS A 62 -13.45 38.23 16.09
CA LYS A 62 -13.70 36.95 15.44
C LYS A 62 -14.01 35.89 16.50
N ALA A 63 -15.05 35.08 16.24
CA ALA A 63 -15.38 33.93 17.07
C ALA A 63 -14.69 32.69 16.46
N VAL A 64 -13.82 32.08 17.25
CA VAL A 64 -13.04 30.90 16.86
C VAL A 64 -13.60 29.71 17.64
N SER A 65 -13.93 28.64 16.92
CA SER A 65 -14.37 27.38 17.55
C SER A 65 -13.17 26.63 18.11
N ILE A 66 -13.24 26.25 19.39
CA ILE A 66 -12.23 25.41 20.05
C ILE A 66 -12.63 23.93 20.09
N ARG A 67 -13.74 23.58 19.41
CA ARG A 67 -14.14 22.18 19.28
C ARG A 67 -13.16 21.42 18.40
N GLU A 68 -13.08 20.15 18.67
CA GLU A 68 -12.43 19.23 17.78
C GLU A 68 -13.13 19.20 16.43
N LYS A 69 -12.34 19.23 15.36
CA LYS A 69 -12.80 19.29 13.98
C LYS A 69 -12.03 18.29 13.15
N ASP A 70 -12.74 17.50 12.39
CA ASP A 70 -12.12 16.65 11.40
C ASP A 70 -11.77 17.49 10.16
N ILE A 71 -10.55 17.32 9.70
CA ILE A 71 -10.06 17.96 8.48
C ILE A 71 -10.11 16.92 7.36
N ASP A 72 -10.77 17.27 6.27
CA ASP A 72 -10.68 16.50 5.03
C ASP A 72 -9.24 16.56 4.49
N TYR A 73 -8.57 15.44 4.62
CA TYR A 73 -7.20 15.27 4.18
C TYR A 73 -7.17 14.25 3.05
N LYS A 74 -7.03 14.76 1.84
CA LYS A 74 -6.76 13.90 0.68
C LYS A 74 -5.26 13.64 0.64
N PRO A 75 -4.84 12.45 0.97
CA PRO A 75 -3.42 12.13 0.99
C PRO A 75 -2.85 12.19 -0.43
N ASP A 76 -1.62 12.69 -0.52
CA ASP A 76 -0.81 12.51 -1.72
C ASP A 76 -0.45 11.03 -1.90
N VAL A 77 0.02 10.70 -3.09
CA VAL A 77 0.63 9.39 -3.33
C VAL A 77 1.97 9.34 -2.60
N PHE A 78 2.19 8.30 -1.84
CA PHE A 78 3.42 8.01 -1.12
C PHE A 78 4.14 6.83 -1.77
N GLU A 79 5.43 6.75 -1.60
CA GLU A 79 6.25 5.64 -2.09
C GLU A 79 6.78 4.81 -0.92
N ASP A 80 6.85 3.51 -1.09
CA ASP A 80 7.56 2.61 -0.17
C ASP A 80 9.06 2.54 -0.49
N VAL A 81 9.82 1.74 0.27
CA VAL A 81 11.25 1.53 0.04
C VAL A 81 11.57 0.90 -1.33
N LYS A 82 10.60 0.22 -1.95
CA LYS A 82 10.72 -0.40 -3.27
C LYS A 82 10.24 0.51 -4.40
N GLY A 83 9.81 1.75 -4.10
CA GLY A 83 9.25 2.69 -5.05
C GLY A 83 7.81 2.37 -5.47
N MET A 84 7.08 1.60 -4.65
CA MET A 84 5.68 1.29 -4.90
C MET A 84 4.78 2.44 -4.42
N ASP A 85 3.89 2.90 -5.27
CA ASP A 85 2.92 3.94 -4.95
C ASP A 85 1.85 3.45 -3.99
N LEU A 86 1.68 4.18 -2.88
CA LEU A 86 0.77 3.88 -1.79
C LEU A 86 -0.27 4.98 -1.60
N LEU A 87 -1.49 4.59 -1.31
CA LEU A 87 -2.59 5.44 -0.89
C LEU A 87 -2.91 5.17 0.58
N LEU A 88 -3.07 6.23 1.37
CA LEU A 88 -3.44 6.14 2.78
C LEU A 88 -4.91 6.50 2.95
N ASP A 89 -5.65 5.67 3.68
CA ASP A 89 -6.97 6.01 4.20
C ASP A 89 -6.81 6.48 5.65
N ASN A 90 -6.92 7.79 5.86
CA ASN A 90 -6.63 8.39 7.15
C ASN A 90 -7.70 9.38 7.59
N VAL A 91 -7.78 9.56 8.90
CA VAL A 91 -8.63 10.54 9.56
C VAL A 91 -7.75 11.46 10.39
N ILE A 92 -7.96 12.77 10.23
CA ILE A 92 -7.23 13.80 10.96
C ILE A 92 -8.22 14.62 11.77
N THR A 93 -8.06 14.61 13.08
CA THR A 93 -8.85 15.45 14.01
C THR A 93 -7.94 16.50 14.63
N VAL A 94 -8.33 17.74 14.51
CA VAL A 94 -7.59 18.89 15.04
C VAL A 94 -8.40 19.67 16.05
N LYS A 95 -7.69 20.39 16.92
CA LYS A 95 -8.27 21.29 17.92
C LYS A 95 -7.47 22.57 17.98
N ILE A 96 -8.16 23.71 18.06
CA ILE A 96 -7.49 24.99 18.25
C ILE A 96 -7.16 25.16 19.74
N THR A 97 -5.88 25.20 20.09
CA THR A 97 -5.40 25.36 21.47
C THR A 97 -5.09 26.81 21.80
N ASP A 98 -4.59 27.58 20.84
CA ASP A 98 -4.35 29.02 20.98
C ASP A 98 -5.05 29.79 19.85
N PRO A 99 -6.29 30.27 20.09
CA PRO A 99 -7.06 31.01 19.09
C PRO A 99 -6.40 32.31 18.62
N LEU A 100 -5.55 32.94 19.45
CA LEU A 100 -4.83 34.17 19.07
C LEU A 100 -3.79 33.90 17.98
N LYS A 101 -2.95 32.90 18.19
CA LYS A 101 -1.94 32.49 17.21
C LYS A 101 -2.60 32.00 15.94
N TYR A 102 -3.65 31.20 16.09
CA TYR A 102 -4.37 30.63 14.97
C TYR A 102 -4.98 31.70 14.04
N GLU A 103 -5.62 32.72 14.59
CA GLU A 103 -6.40 33.67 13.79
C GLU A 103 -5.60 34.87 13.26
N TYR A 104 -4.60 35.32 14.04
CA TYR A 104 -3.95 36.59 13.73
C TYR A 104 -2.46 36.51 13.41
N GLU A 105 -1.77 35.47 13.82
CA GLU A 105 -0.33 35.44 13.60
C GLU A 105 0.07 34.79 12.27
N HIS A 106 -0.76 33.89 11.80
CA HIS A 106 -0.44 33.11 10.61
C HIS A 106 -1.63 32.95 9.68
N THR A 107 -1.34 32.86 8.39
CA THR A 107 -2.31 32.53 7.34
C THR A 107 -2.18 31.06 6.94
N ASP A 108 -3.32 30.40 6.69
CA ASP A 108 -3.40 29.02 6.19
C ASP A 108 -2.64 28.00 7.06
N ILE A 109 -2.95 27.98 8.36
CA ILE A 109 -2.32 27.05 9.29
C ILE A 109 -2.69 25.60 8.99
N GLU A 110 -3.94 25.35 8.56
CA GLU A 110 -4.41 24.00 8.19
C GLU A 110 -3.63 23.48 6.97
N GLY A 111 -3.39 24.32 5.96
CA GLY A 111 -2.55 23.96 4.81
C GLY A 111 -1.10 23.67 5.20
N ARG A 112 -0.54 24.46 6.13
CA ARG A 112 0.81 24.20 6.66
C ARG A 112 0.90 22.89 7.43
N LEU A 113 -0.13 22.54 8.22
CA LEU A 113 -0.21 21.26 8.91
C LEU A 113 -0.24 20.09 7.91
N LYS A 114 -1.09 20.19 6.88
CA LYS A 114 -1.17 19.19 5.81
C LYS A 114 0.16 19.00 5.10
N ASN A 115 0.85 20.10 4.77
CA ASN A 115 2.16 20.05 4.12
C ASN A 115 3.24 19.42 5.01
N LEU A 116 3.23 19.74 6.30
CA LEU A 116 4.13 19.11 7.27
C LEU A 116 3.89 17.61 7.35
N LEU A 117 2.63 17.20 7.52
CA LEU A 117 2.24 15.79 7.55
C LEU A 117 2.64 15.05 6.26
N ASN A 118 2.32 15.62 5.08
CA ASN A 118 2.70 15.02 3.79
C ASN A 118 4.21 14.84 3.68
N SER A 119 4.97 15.87 3.99
CA SER A 119 6.44 15.82 3.90
C SER A 119 7.03 14.75 4.83
N ARG A 120 6.56 14.70 6.08
CA ARG A 120 7.09 13.78 7.09
C ARG A 120 6.62 12.34 6.87
N LEU A 121 5.35 12.14 6.53
CA LEU A 121 4.84 10.82 6.18
C LEU A 121 5.55 10.26 4.94
N ARG A 122 5.81 11.08 3.92
CA ARG A 122 6.57 10.66 2.74
C ARG A 122 7.99 10.22 3.12
N ALA A 123 8.70 11.00 3.92
CA ALA A 123 10.04 10.64 4.37
C ALA A 123 10.05 9.37 5.23
N MET A 124 9.03 9.19 6.07
CA MET A 124 8.90 8.03 6.94
C MET A 124 8.53 6.77 6.14
N LEU A 125 7.46 6.81 5.34
CA LEU A 125 6.95 5.63 4.64
C LEU A 125 7.93 5.08 3.61
N LYS A 126 8.72 5.95 2.98
CA LYS A 126 9.78 5.56 2.03
C LYS A 126 10.86 4.66 2.65
N LYS A 127 10.95 4.60 3.96
CA LYS A 127 11.90 3.72 4.68
C LYS A 127 11.38 2.28 4.83
N TYR A 128 10.08 2.02 4.63
CA TYR A 128 9.47 0.73 4.98
C TYR A 128 8.85 0.05 3.76
N PRO A 129 8.92 -1.31 3.68
CA PRO A 129 8.30 -2.04 2.60
C PRO A 129 6.77 -2.12 2.80
N TYR A 130 6.04 -2.14 1.68
CA TYR A 130 4.58 -2.22 1.69
C TYR A 130 4.06 -3.42 2.52
N GLU A 131 4.72 -4.57 2.42
CA GLU A 131 4.33 -5.78 3.15
C GLU A 131 4.35 -5.59 4.68
N PHE A 132 5.20 -4.70 5.19
CA PHE A 132 5.21 -4.32 6.60
C PHE A 132 4.11 -3.30 6.91
N LEU A 133 3.94 -2.30 6.06
CA LEU A 133 2.98 -1.22 6.24
C LEU A 133 1.52 -1.69 6.11
N ALA A 134 1.23 -2.63 5.20
CA ALA A 134 -0.12 -3.15 4.94
C ALA A 134 -0.71 -3.99 6.08
N LEU A 135 0.14 -4.49 7.00
CA LEU A 135 -0.30 -5.40 8.06
C LEU A 135 -1.16 -4.73 9.12
N LYS A 136 -0.97 -3.43 9.35
CA LYS A 136 -1.71 -2.66 10.36
C LYS A 136 -1.79 -1.20 9.96
N GLY A 137 -2.97 -0.61 10.08
CA GLY A 137 -3.06 0.83 10.21
C GLY A 137 -2.20 1.31 11.40
N PHE A 138 -1.89 2.57 11.45
CA PHE A 138 -1.14 3.14 12.57
C PHE A 138 -1.81 4.41 13.10
N THR A 139 -1.62 4.66 14.37
CA THR A 139 -2.04 5.89 15.05
C THR A 139 -0.82 6.60 15.59
N LEU A 140 -0.86 7.92 15.57
CA LEU A 140 0.19 8.70 16.25
C LEU A 140 0.06 8.56 17.76
N PRO A 141 1.18 8.57 18.50
CA PRO A 141 1.17 8.65 19.94
C PRO A 141 0.40 9.88 20.44
N ALA A 142 -0.18 9.80 21.62
CA ALA A 142 -0.86 10.94 22.24
C ALA A 142 0.11 12.12 22.46
N ALA A 143 -0.40 13.36 22.44
CA ALA A 143 0.44 14.54 22.50
C ALA A 143 1.27 14.63 23.80
N ASP A 144 0.67 14.20 24.90
CA ASP A 144 1.26 14.17 26.23
C ASP A 144 2.22 13.00 26.48
N SER A 145 2.16 11.98 25.62
CA SER A 145 3.04 10.79 25.70
C SER A 145 4.43 11.01 25.11
N VAL A 146 4.63 12.10 24.37
CA VAL A 146 5.91 12.43 23.71
C VAL A 146 6.33 13.84 24.10
N ILE A 147 7.53 13.98 24.63
CA ILE A 147 8.11 15.28 24.99
C ILE A 147 9.51 15.43 24.38
N THR A 148 9.86 16.68 24.07
CA THR A 148 11.22 17.06 23.69
C THR A 148 11.88 17.79 24.86
N GLN A 149 12.98 17.26 25.38
CA GLN A 149 13.74 17.87 26.45
C GLN A 149 15.23 17.90 26.10
N ASN A 150 15.85 19.07 26.16
CA ASN A 150 17.28 19.26 25.83
C ASN A 150 17.67 18.71 24.43
N GLY A 151 16.77 18.80 23.44
CA GLY A 151 17.01 18.28 22.09
C GLY A 151 16.84 16.76 21.95
N ALA A 152 16.55 16.03 23.04
CA ALA A 152 16.23 14.61 22.99
C ALA A 152 14.71 14.41 23.08
N ILE A 153 14.22 13.43 22.34
CA ILE A 153 12.80 13.05 22.34
C ILE A 153 12.61 11.87 23.27
N TYR A 154 11.57 11.92 24.10
CA TYR A 154 11.18 10.86 25.03
C TYR A 154 9.74 10.44 24.74
N MET A 155 9.49 9.14 24.72
CA MET A 155 8.15 8.55 24.55
C MET A 155 7.72 7.81 25.83
N ASP A 156 6.44 7.45 25.91
CA ASP A 156 5.82 6.81 27.08
C ASP A 156 6.04 7.64 28.38
N VAL A 157 5.93 8.96 28.25
CA VAL A 157 6.22 9.88 29.36
C VAL A 157 5.18 9.73 30.43
N LYS A 158 5.66 9.55 31.68
CA LYS A 158 4.84 9.50 32.90
C LYS A 158 5.37 10.52 33.88
N ASN A 159 4.44 11.21 34.51
CA ASN A 159 4.78 12.08 35.62
C ASN A 159 4.74 11.25 36.91
N VAL A 160 5.91 10.94 37.47
CA VAL A 160 6.04 10.24 38.74
C VAL A 160 6.62 11.22 39.76
N ASN A 161 5.81 11.61 40.72
CA ASN A 161 6.20 12.53 41.81
C ASN A 161 6.83 13.85 41.33
N GLY A 162 6.29 14.42 40.24
CA GLY A 162 6.80 15.68 39.69
C GLY A 162 8.00 15.52 38.75
N THR A 163 8.51 14.31 38.58
CA THR A 163 9.60 14.03 37.65
C THR A 163 9.05 13.33 36.38
N LEU A 164 9.32 13.91 35.23
CA LEU A 164 8.96 13.31 33.94
C LEU A 164 9.95 12.19 33.63
N THR A 165 9.44 10.97 33.52
CA THR A 165 10.22 9.80 33.12
C THR A 165 9.69 9.28 31.79
N GLY A 166 10.56 9.01 30.85
CA GLY A 166 10.21 8.50 29.54
C GLY A 166 11.34 7.68 28.93
N LYS A 167 11.05 6.91 27.91
CA LYS A 167 12.05 6.16 27.14
C LYS A 167 12.65 7.07 26.08
N PRO A 168 13.98 7.19 25.98
CA PRO A 168 14.60 7.99 24.93
C PRO A 168 14.32 7.39 23.55
N VAL A 169 14.02 8.24 22.60
CA VAL A 169 13.79 7.88 21.19
C VAL A 169 15.09 8.08 20.43
N TYR A 170 15.67 6.97 19.95
CA TYR A 170 16.90 7.02 19.18
C TYR A 170 16.60 7.13 17.67
N ASP A 171 17.54 7.71 16.93
CA ASP A 171 17.51 7.68 15.48
C ASP A 171 17.93 6.29 15.01
N MET A 172 16.97 5.48 14.61
CA MET A 172 17.21 4.15 14.11
C MET A 172 16.79 4.07 12.66
N GLU A 173 17.72 3.68 11.80
CA GLU A 173 17.39 3.37 10.42
C GLU A 173 17.07 1.89 10.24
N PRO A 174 16.05 1.56 9.44
CA PRO A 174 15.75 0.16 9.14
C PRO A 174 16.91 -0.49 8.38
N TYR A 175 17.34 -1.64 8.86
CA TYR A 175 18.35 -2.43 8.18
C TYR A 175 17.73 -3.48 7.26
N TYR A 176 18.12 -3.47 6.00
CA TYR A 176 17.70 -4.42 4.98
C TYR A 176 18.86 -5.33 4.58
N PRO A 177 18.91 -6.57 5.06
CA PRO A 177 19.97 -7.49 4.67
C PRO A 177 19.84 -7.87 3.19
N VAL A 178 20.97 -8.14 2.53
CA VAL A 178 21.05 -8.56 1.11
C VAL A 178 20.22 -9.82 0.83
N THR A 179 20.00 -10.66 1.84
CA THR A 179 19.17 -11.87 1.77
C THR A 179 17.68 -11.63 1.60
N GLY A 180 17.23 -10.36 1.63
CA GLY A 180 15.83 -9.97 1.45
C GLY A 180 14.90 -10.26 2.63
N LYS A 181 15.37 -10.91 3.68
CA LYS A 181 14.59 -11.15 4.91
C LYS A 181 14.94 -10.07 5.93
N TYR A 182 13.98 -9.25 6.28
CA TYR A 182 14.11 -8.22 7.33
C TYR A 182 13.56 -8.71 8.68
N ASP A 183 14.14 -8.20 9.75
CA ASP A 183 13.63 -8.45 11.10
C ASP A 183 12.42 -7.54 11.37
N LYS A 184 11.25 -8.15 11.50
CA LYS A 184 9.99 -7.43 11.78
C LYS A 184 10.04 -6.67 13.09
N SER A 185 10.73 -7.19 14.11
CA SER A 185 10.86 -6.55 15.43
C SER A 185 11.67 -5.27 15.33
N GLN A 186 12.76 -5.30 14.57
CA GLN A 186 13.59 -4.12 14.31
C GLN A 186 12.81 -3.06 13.52
N LEU A 187 12.12 -3.44 12.44
CA LEU A 187 11.29 -2.52 11.67
C LEU A 187 10.20 -1.88 12.53
N GLN A 188 9.57 -2.67 13.41
CA GLN A 188 8.56 -2.15 14.33
C GLN A 188 9.16 -1.14 15.30
N ALA A 189 10.34 -1.38 15.86
CA ALA A 189 11.02 -0.44 16.75
C ALA A 189 11.40 0.86 16.02
N CYS A 190 11.95 0.77 14.81
CA CYS A 190 12.24 1.94 13.97
C CYS A 190 10.97 2.74 13.64
N PHE A 191 9.89 2.06 13.28
CA PHE A 191 8.62 2.69 12.93
C PHE A 191 8.00 3.46 14.12
N VAL A 192 8.01 2.87 15.32
CA VAL A 192 7.55 3.52 16.54
C VAL A 192 8.41 4.75 16.87
N SER A 193 9.72 4.65 16.67
CA SER A 193 10.64 5.78 16.82
C SER A 193 10.32 6.93 15.85
N ASP A 194 10.09 6.61 14.58
CA ASP A 194 9.71 7.61 13.57
C ASP A 194 8.35 8.26 13.88
N LEU A 195 7.36 7.50 14.37
CA LEU A 195 6.07 8.05 14.83
C LEU A 195 6.23 8.99 16.03
N ALA A 196 7.09 8.64 16.98
CA ALA A 196 7.36 9.51 18.14
C ALA A 196 8.02 10.83 17.71
N ARG A 197 8.93 10.79 16.72
CA ARG A 197 9.55 12.00 16.15
C ARG A 197 8.53 12.87 15.43
N LEU A 198 7.69 12.26 14.59
CA LEU A 198 6.61 12.98 13.93
C LEU A 198 5.71 13.67 14.97
N ARG A 199 5.39 12.97 16.08
CA ARG A 199 4.60 13.57 17.16
C ARG A 199 5.31 14.73 17.84
N ALA A 200 6.60 14.63 18.10
CA ALA A 200 7.38 15.72 18.69
C ALA A 200 7.34 16.98 17.82
N GLU A 201 7.52 16.84 16.49
CA GLU A 201 7.42 17.97 15.58
C GLU A 201 6.01 18.59 15.52
N LEU A 202 4.97 17.75 15.64
CA LEU A 202 3.59 18.24 15.72
C LEU A 202 3.31 18.98 17.02
N ASN A 203 3.91 18.58 18.14
CA ASN A 203 3.84 19.32 19.39
C ASN A 203 4.55 20.70 19.28
N GLU A 204 5.69 20.77 18.59
CA GLU A 204 6.34 22.05 18.28
C GLU A 204 5.48 22.93 17.35
N PHE A 205 4.82 22.31 16.36
CA PHE A 205 3.88 23.00 15.48
C PHE A 205 2.72 23.59 16.27
N GLU A 206 2.15 22.82 17.22
CA GLU A 206 1.08 23.30 18.11
C GLU A 206 1.51 24.51 18.93
N GLN A 207 2.68 24.46 19.56
CA GLN A 207 3.22 25.58 20.34
C GLN A 207 3.41 26.84 19.49
N LYS A 208 3.81 26.68 18.24
CA LYS A 208 4.08 27.77 17.33
C LYS A 208 2.80 28.38 16.72
N TYR A 209 1.84 27.53 16.35
CA TYR A 209 0.69 27.96 15.54
C TYR A 209 -0.65 27.90 16.27
N GLY A 210 -0.71 27.32 17.46
CA GLY A 210 -1.92 27.20 18.25
C GLY A 210 -2.97 26.22 17.69
N LEU A 211 -2.56 25.31 16.80
CA LEU A 211 -3.39 24.24 16.25
C LEU A 211 -2.80 22.88 16.63
N SER A 212 -3.51 22.13 17.47
CA SER A 212 -3.13 20.79 17.89
C SER A 212 -3.70 19.72 17.00
N LEU A 213 -2.90 18.74 16.68
CA LEU A 213 -3.37 17.49 16.10
C LEU A 213 -3.78 16.54 17.22
N VAL A 214 -5.09 16.39 17.45
CA VAL A 214 -5.63 15.54 18.51
C VAL A 214 -5.48 14.07 18.15
N ASN A 215 -5.91 13.71 16.93
CA ASN A 215 -5.82 12.35 16.45
C ASN A 215 -5.40 12.31 14.99
N PHE A 216 -4.51 11.39 14.68
CA PHE A 216 -4.20 10.96 13.33
C PHE A 216 -4.21 9.44 13.31
N GLU A 217 -5.14 8.90 12.57
CA GLU A 217 -5.32 7.46 12.42
C GLU A 217 -5.25 7.11 10.93
N CYS A 218 -4.28 6.31 10.56
CA CYS A 218 -4.22 5.66 9.27
C CYS A 218 -4.87 4.28 9.38
N LYS A 219 -6.09 4.15 8.86
CA LYS A 219 -6.87 2.91 8.93
C LYS A 219 -6.34 1.85 8.00
N LYS A 220 -5.93 2.26 6.80
CA LYS A 220 -5.52 1.34 5.76
C LYS A 220 -4.48 1.97 4.84
N ILE A 221 -3.50 1.18 4.45
CA ILE A 221 -2.51 1.52 3.44
C ILE A 221 -2.74 0.58 2.26
N MET A 222 -2.98 1.13 1.09
CA MET A 222 -3.27 0.37 -0.12
C MET A 222 -2.30 0.75 -1.23
N PRO A 223 -1.89 -0.17 -2.09
CA PRO A 223 -1.19 0.20 -3.30
C PRO A 223 -2.12 1.03 -4.20
N SER A 224 -1.55 1.87 -5.05
CA SER A 224 -2.33 2.63 -6.04
C SER A 224 -3.10 1.67 -6.96
N GLU A 225 -4.16 2.17 -7.60
CA GLU A 225 -4.95 1.33 -8.52
C GLU A 225 -4.13 0.79 -9.69
N GLU A 226 -3.15 1.55 -10.14
CA GLU A 226 -2.25 1.15 -11.21
C GLU A 226 -1.37 -0.03 -10.79
N VAL A 227 -0.76 0.06 -9.61
CA VAL A 227 0.06 -1.01 -9.03
C VAL A 227 -0.79 -2.25 -8.75
N ARG A 228 -2.01 -2.07 -8.25
CA ARG A 228 -2.93 -3.18 -8.02
C ARG A 228 -3.28 -3.90 -9.32
N LYS A 229 -3.61 -3.17 -10.39
CA LYS A 229 -3.87 -3.76 -11.72
C LYS A 229 -2.66 -4.50 -12.27
N GLN A 230 -1.45 -3.94 -12.11
CA GLN A 230 -0.21 -4.62 -12.50
C GLN A 230 0.01 -5.91 -11.70
N GLN A 231 -0.23 -5.90 -10.40
CA GLN A 231 -0.12 -7.11 -9.57
C GLN A 231 -1.18 -8.17 -9.93
N GLU A 232 -2.40 -7.75 -10.24
CA GLU A 232 -3.45 -8.65 -10.72
C GLU A 232 -3.07 -9.29 -12.07
N THR A 233 -2.55 -8.51 -13.01
CA THR A 233 -2.09 -9.05 -14.31
C THR A 233 -0.90 -9.98 -14.16
N LEU A 234 0.05 -9.69 -13.27
CA LEU A 234 1.17 -10.59 -12.98
C LEU A 234 0.69 -11.91 -12.37
N LYS A 235 -0.23 -11.88 -11.40
CA LYS A 235 -0.81 -13.09 -10.80
C LYS A 235 -1.55 -13.93 -11.84
N LEU A 236 -2.35 -13.30 -12.69
CA LEU A 236 -3.03 -14.01 -13.79
C LEU A 236 -2.03 -14.65 -14.77
N SER A 237 -0.93 -13.96 -15.07
CA SER A 237 0.14 -14.50 -15.90
C SER A 237 0.82 -15.70 -15.23
N GLU A 238 1.14 -15.63 -13.94
CA GLU A 238 1.70 -16.74 -13.18
C GLU A 238 0.75 -17.94 -13.09
N GLU A 239 -0.55 -17.69 -12.92
CA GLU A 239 -1.57 -18.75 -12.91
C GLU A 239 -1.67 -19.40 -14.30
N ASN A 240 -1.65 -18.62 -15.37
CA ASN A 240 -1.67 -19.14 -16.74
C ASN A 240 -0.43 -20.00 -17.06
N ILE A 241 0.74 -19.59 -16.58
CA ILE A 241 1.97 -20.39 -16.70
C ILE A 241 1.82 -21.72 -15.97
N LYS A 242 1.30 -21.72 -14.73
CA LYS A 242 1.07 -22.96 -13.98
C LYS A 242 0.04 -23.88 -14.65
N ILE A 243 -1.01 -23.32 -15.22
CA ILE A 243 -2.00 -24.08 -15.99
C ILE A 243 -1.33 -24.74 -17.19
N ALA A 244 -0.58 -23.97 -17.99
CA ALA A 244 0.14 -24.49 -19.15
C ALA A 244 1.16 -25.60 -18.78
N GLU A 245 1.88 -25.44 -17.69
CA GLU A 245 2.79 -26.48 -17.15
C GLU A 245 2.05 -27.76 -16.75
N ASN A 246 0.89 -27.61 -16.11
CA ASN A 246 0.06 -28.75 -15.71
C ASN A 246 -0.55 -29.46 -16.91
N ASP A 247 -0.99 -28.71 -17.91
CA ASP A 247 -1.52 -29.25 -19.17
C ASP A 247 -0.42 -30.04 -19.91
N ALA A 248 0.77 -29.45 -20.04
CA ALA A 248 1.93 -30.15 -20.64
C ALA A 248 2.30 -31.44 -19.90
N LYS A 249 2.25 -31.43 -18.53
CA LYS A 249 2.46 -32.65 -17.73
C LYS A 249 1.36 -33.68 -17.98
N ALA A 250 0.10 -33.24 -18.06
CA ALA A 250 -1.04 -34.13 -18.31
C ALA A 250 -0.95 -34.76 -19.71
N GLU A 251 -0.56 -33.98 -20.73
CA GLU A 251 -0.33 -34.50 -22.08
C GLU A 251 0.80 -35.53 -22.11
N LYS A 252 1.91 -35.24 -21.42
CA LYS A 252 3.03 -36.19 -21.30
C LYS A 252 2.60 -37.50 -20.65
N ILE A 253 1.86 -37.45 -19.54
CA ILE A 253 1.35 -38.62 -18.85
C ILE A 253 0.39 -39.41 -19.75
N LYS A 254 -0.49 -38.75 -20.51
CA LYS A 254 -1.37 -39.40 -21.47
C LYS A 254 -0.60 -40.09 -22.59
N ALA A 255 0.41 -39.41 -23.15
CA ALA A 255 1.26 -39.99 -24.17
C ALA A 255 2.03 -41.23 -23.66
N GLU A 256 2.61 -41.16 -22.46
CA GLU A 256 3.28 -42.29 -21.81
C GLU A 256 2.32 -43.46 -21.51
N ALA A 257 1.12 -43.15 -21.02
CA ALA A 257 0.08 -44.15 -20.76
C ALA A 257 -0.39 -44.84 -22.08
N THR A 258 -0.54 -44.06 -23.15
CA THR A 258 -0.92 -44.60 -24.45
C THR A 258 0.16 -45.50 -25.00
N ALA A 259 1.43 -45.04 -24.98
CA ALA A 259 2.56 -45.84 -25.40
C ALA A 259 2.70 -47.15 -24.61
N THR A 260 2.50 -47.08 -23.29
CA THR A 260 2.54 -48.26 -22.43
C THR A 260 1.41 -49.24 -22.74
N ALA A 261 0.19 -48.73 -22.95
CA ALA A 261 -0.96 -49.55 -23.34
C ALA A 261 -0.78 -50.24 -24.70
N GLU A 262 -0.17 -49.54 -25.65
CA GLU A 262 0.18 -50.11 -26.97
C GLU A 262 1.24 -51.22 -26.80
N THR A 263 2.29 -50.99 -26.03
CA THR A 263 3.32 -51.97 -25.74
C THR A 263 2.75 -53.26 -25.16
N ILE A 264 1.86 -53.11 -24.16
CA ILE A 264 1.18 -54.29 -23.54
C ILE A 264 0.30 -55.03 -24.57
N ARG A 265 -0.39 -54.29 -25.46
CA ARG A 265 -1.19 -54.91 -26.53
C ARG A 265 -0.29 -55.71 -27.48
N PHE A 266 0.83 -55.13 -27.90
CA PHE A 266 1.77 -55.82 -28.79
C PHE A 266 2.37 -57.06 -28.14
N GLU A 267 2.76 -57.02 -26.89
CA GLU A 267 3.29 -58.18 -26.15
C GLU A 267 2.27 -59.29 -26.08
N LYS A 268 0.95 -58.97 -25.82
CA LYS A 268 -0.11 -59.95 -25.81
C LYS A 268 -0.30 -60.57 -27.18
N ILE A 269 -0.30 -59.79 -28.26
CA ILE A 269 -0.44 -60.28 -29.63
C ILE A 269 0.72 -61.18 -29.99
N ILE A 270 1.96 -60.84 -29.68
CA ILE A 270 3.15 -61.62 -29.91
C ILE A 270 3.06 -62.96 -29.15
N LYS A 271 2.57 -62.94 -27.92
CA LYS A 271 2.37 -64.17 -27.12
C LYS A 271 1.32 -65.10 -27.78
N LEU A 272 0.19 -64.58 -28.19
CA LEU A 272 -0.86 -65.35 -28.87
C LEU A 272 -0.38 -65.90 -30.21
N LEU A 273 0.43 -65.17 -30.97
CA LEU A 273 0.98 -65.65 -32.23
C LEU A 273 1.98 -66.79 -32.01
N LYS A 274 2.79 -66.72 -30.94
CA LYS A 274 3.69 -67.81 -30.57
C LYS A 274 2.94 -69.10 -30.15
N GLU A 275 1.81 -68.95 -29.46
CA GLU A 275 0.95 -70.06 -29.01
C GLU A 275 0.10 -70.65 -30.16
N SER A 276 -0.12 -69.93 -31.22
CA SER A 276 -0.98 -70.35 -32.34
C SER A 276 -0.34 -71.41 -33.29
N GLY A 277 0.96 -71.74 -33.14
CA GLY A 277 1.66 -72.69 -33.96
C GLY A 277 1.98 -72.19 -35.39
N MET A 278 1.78 -70.91 -35.70
CA MET A 278 2.14 -70.33 -37.00
C MET A 278 3.64 -70.28 -37.21
N SER A 279 4.10 -70.40 -38.43
CA SER A 279 5.49 -70.25 -38.80
C SER A 279 5.97 -68.82 -38.52
N PRO A 280 7.26 -68.60 -38.23
CA PRO A 280 7.81 -67.25 -38.01
C PRO A 280 7.52 -66.25 -39.12
N GLU A 281 7.51 -66.71 -40.38
CA GLU A 281 7.19 -65.87 -41.51
C GLU A 281 5.69 -65.42 -41.54
N GLU A 282 4.76 -66.33 -41.23
CA GLU A 282 3.35 -66.01 -41.10
C GLU A 282 3.07 -65.06 -39.93
N GLN A 283 3.76 -65.25 -38.81
CA GLN A 283 3.66 -64.33 -37.67
C GLN A 283 4.15 -62.91 -38.03
N GLY A 284 5.22 -62.83 -38.80
CA GLY A 284 5.75 -61.53 -39.30
C GLY A 284 4.76 -60.84 -40.24
N ARG A 285 4.17 -61.57 -41.18
CA ARG A 285 3.16 -61.01 -42.10
C ARG A 285 1.92 -60.53 -41.39
N PHE A 286 1.47 -61.27 -40.37
CA PHE A 286 0.30 -60.89 -39.56
C PHE A 286 0.57 -59.61 -38.78
N MET A 287 1.74 -59.53 -38.12
CA MET A 287 2.13 -58.31 -37.38
C MET A 287 2.26 -57.10 -38.27
N TYR A 288 2.84 -57.26 -39.46
CA TYR A 288 2.91 -56.18 -40.44
C TYR A 288 1.53 -55.69 -40.85
N ALA A 289 0.62 -56.61 -41.20
CA ALA A 289 -0.75 -56.27 -41.57
C ALA A 289 -1.54 -55.60 -40.43
N TYR A 290 -1.38 -56.08 -39.20
CA TYR A 290 -2.01 -55.52 -38.01
C TYR A 290 -1.55 -54.07 -37.70
N MET A 291 -0.25 -53.84 -37.75
CA MET A 291 0.30 -52.50 -37.51
C MET A 291 -0.09 -51.54 -38.63
N TYR A 292 -0.08 -51.96 -39.88
CA TYR A 292 -0.48 -51.16 -41.02
C TYR A 292 -1.97 -50.79 -40.96
N SER A 293 -2.85 -51.73 -40.59
CA SER A 293 -4.30 -51.50 -40.49
C SER A 293 -4.69 -50.54 -39.36
N ASN A 294 -3.86 -50.45 -38.29
CA ASN A 294 -4.08 -49.56 -37.15
C ASN A 294 -3.35 -48.21 -37.26
N GLY A 295 -2.93 -47.80 -38.48
CA GLY A 295 -2.31 -46.50 -38.74
C GLY A 295 -0.88 -46.37 -38.25
N GLY A 296 -0.20 -47.48 -37.97
CA GLY A 296 1.20 -47.50 -37.53
C GLY A 296 2.14 -47.02 -38.66
N ASN A 297 3.24 -46.38 -38.25
CA ASN A 297 4.27 -45.93 -39.18
C ASN A 297 4.87 -47.18 -39.91
N GLN A 298 4.93 -47.12 -41.27
CA GLN A 298 5.33 -48.25 -42.10
C GLN A 298 6.73 -48.82 -41.73
N ASP A 299 7.63 -47.96 -41.30
CA ASP A 299 8.98 -48.38 -40.90
C ASP A 299 8.99 -49.13 -39.54
N VAL A 300 8.15 -48.72 -38.58
CA VAL A 300 7.98 -49.43 -37.31
C VAL A 300 7.29 -50.77 -37.50
N ALA A 301 6.27 -50.84 -38.41
CA ALA A 301 5.60 -52.07 -38.76
C ALA A 301 6.55 -53.08 -39.40
N LYS A 302 7.44 -52.65 -40.30
CA LYS A 302 8.46 -53.51 -40.92
C LYS A 302 9.47 -53.99 -39.91
N ALA A 303 10.00 -53.10 -39.03
CA ALA A 303 11.00 -53.46 -38.02
C ALA A 303 10.43 -54.47 -37.00
N THR A 304 9.19 -54.30 -36.58
CA THR A 304 8.53 -55.24 -35.65
C THR A 304 8.19 -56.57 -36.27
N ALA A 305 7.73 -56.58 -37.53
CA ALA A 305 7.51 -57.83 -38.28
C ALA A 305 8.79 -58.60 -38.49
N ALA A 306 9.89 -57.94 -38.78
CA ALA A 306 11.23 -58.58 -38.91
C ALA A 306 11.74 -59.14 -37.59
N ALA A 307 11.50 -58.46 -36.45
CA ALA A 307 11.86 -58.94 -35.15
C ALA A 307 11.06 -60.20 -34.73
N VAL A 308 9.78 -60.29 -35.05
CA VAL A 308 8.91 -61.44 -34.77
C VAL A 308 9.24 -62.64 -35.65
N SER A 309 9.61 -62.42 -36.92
CA SER A 309 10.00 -63.49 -37.84
C SER A 309 11.41 -64.03 -37.61
N GLY A 310 12.14 -63.48 -36.64
CA GLY A 310 13.52 -63.95 -36.30
C GLY A 310 14.59 -63.57 -37.32
N ALA A 311 14.27 -62.78 -38.36
CA ALA A 311 15.18 -62.48 -39.43
C ALA A 311 16.25 -61.41 -39.12
N THR A 312 16.19 -60.75 -38.00
CA THR A 312 17.20 -59.73 -37.62
C THR A 312 17.19 -59.39 -36.12
N ALA A 313 17.66 -60.28 -35.28
CA ALA A 313 17.83 -60.01 -33.84
C ALA A 313 18.94 -58.94 -33.49
N GLY A 314 19.70 -58.51 -34.52
CA GLY A 314 20.82 -57.59 -34.32
C GLY A 314 20.61 -56.12 -34.67
N MET A 315 19.59 -55.78 -35.50
CA MET A 315 19.45 -54.39 -35.95
C MET A 315 18.46 -53.51 -35.18
N VAL A 316 17.55 -54.10 -34.38
CA VAL A 316 16.49 -53.33 -33.70
C VAL A 316 16.99 -52.64 -32.45
N ALA A 317 17.99 -53.26 -31.73
CA ALA A 317 18.53 -52.66 -30.52
C ALA A 317 19.35 -51.37 -30.79
N GLY A 318 19.93 -51.22 -31.99
CA GLY A 318 20.75 -50.05 -32.35
C GLY A 318 19.90 -48.82 -32.78
N GLN A 319 18.69 -49.01 -33.31
CA GLN A 319 17.87 -47.87 -33.81
C GLN A 319 17.01 -47.24 -32.71
N ILE A 320 16.60 -47.98 -31.67
CA ILE A 320 15.88 -47.43 -30.54
C ILE A 320 16.78 -46.50 -29.70
N GLN A 321 18.06 -46.86 -29.47
CA GLN A 321 19.01 -46.00 -28.78
C GLN A 321 19.38 -44.70 -29.53
N ASN A 322 19.30 -44.67 -30.84
CA ASN A 322 19.59 -43.47 -31.65
C ASN A 322 18.39 -42.48 -31.74
N SER A 323 17.16 -42.96 -31.55
CA SER A 323 15.98 -42.07 -31.54
C SER A 323 15.83 -41.31 -30.22
N GLU A 324 16.30 -41.88 -29.12
CA GLU A 324 16.31 -41.17 -27.82
C GLU A 324 17.42 -40.11 -27.70
N LYS A 325 18.57 -40.33 -28.35
CA LYS A 325 19.66 -39.33 -28.41
C LYS A 325 19.34 -38.08 -29.23
N ASN A 326 18.44 -38.17 -30.21
CA ASN A 326 18.04 -37.03 -31.05
C ASN A 326 16.87 -36.20 -30.47
N LYS A 327 16.21 -36.65 -29.38
CA LYS A 327 15.19 -35.87 -28.68
C LYS A 327 15.74 -35.06 -27.50
N SER A 328 17.02 -35.19 -27.22
CA SER A 328 17.71 -34.46 -26.09
C SER A 328 18.71 -33.39 -26.59
N ARG A 329 18.57 -32.95 -27.85
CA ARG A 329 19.29 -31.76 -28.33
C ARG A 329 18.32 -30.64 -28.75
#